data_2fb5a6df30af080a8183218dac72cc80
#
_entry.id   2fb5a6df30af080a8183218dac72cc80
#
_cell.length_a   1.000
_cell.length_b   1.000
_cell.length_c   1.000
_cell.angle_alpha   90.00
_cell.angle_beta   90.00
_cell.angle_gamma   90.00
#
_symmetry.space_group_name_H-M   'P 1'
#
loop_
_entity.id
_entity.type
_entity.pdbx_description
1 polymer ?
#
loop_
_entity_poly.entity_id
_entity_poly.type
_entity_poly.pdbx_seq_one_letter_code
_entity_poly.pdbx_strand_id
1 'polypeptide(L)'
;MDILGKLFGGVSRVKMMRLFLFNQDTGFDFGEILERTKISRTTARKELFFFLGIKFVKKGKVIREVKRKKGKKIIVKKIRVDGWSLNKNFDYVISLRDLLIESKFLQRDEILKRFKNTGNIKLFIVSGIFIKNDDANVDLLIVGDNLKRGVIEHSLKQIEAEIGKELRYSVLETQEFTY
;
A
#
# COMPACT_ATOMS: atom_id res chain seq x y z
N MET A 1 -15.25 -9.91 -7.87
CA MET A 1 -15.06 -11.04 -6.92
C MET A 1 -13.56 -11.25 -6.72
N ASP A 2 -13.06 -11.20 -5.49
CA ASP A 2 -11.61 -11.38 -5.23
C ASP A 2 -11.23 -12.87 -5.26
N ILE A 3 -10.77 -13.32 -6.43
CA ILE A 3 -10.36 -14.72 -6.67
C ILE A 3 -9.14 -15.07 -5.82
N LEU A 4 -8.18 -14.15 -5.69
CA LEU A 4 -6.97 -14.37 -4.88
C LEU A 4 -7.31 -14.51 -3.40
N GLY A 5 -8.25 -13.69 -2.89
CA GLY A 5 -8.74 -13.85 -1.53
C GLY A 5 -9.33 -15.23 -1.27
N LYS A 6 -10.08 -15.77 -2.21
CA LYS A 6 -10.63 -17.13 -2.10
C LYS A 6 -9.53 -18.20 -2.17
N LEU A 7 -8.59 -18.06 -3.11
CA LEU A 7 -7.49 -19.01 -3.30
C LEU A 7 -6.57 -19.09 -2.07
N PHE A 8 -6.25 -17.94 -1.46
CA PHE A 8 -5.35 -17.85 -0.32
C PHE A 8 -6.05 -17.88 1.06
N GLY A 9 -7.37 -18.10 1.11
CA GLY A 9 -8.11 -18.22 2.37
C GLY A 9 -8.49 -16.89 3.02
N GLY A 10 -8.46 -15.78 2.30
CA GLY A 10 -8.98 -14.48 2.75
C GLY A 10 -8.28 -13.27 2.15
N VAL A 11 -9.04 -12.20 1.94
CA VAL A 11 -8.55 -10.90 1.45
C VAL A 11 -7.46 -10.33 2.36
N SER A 12 -7.62 -10.50 3.68
CA SER A 12 -6.66 -10.00 4.67
C SER A 12 -5.29 -10.65 4.51
N ARG A 13 -5.25 -11.94 4.21
CA ARG A 13 -4.00 -12.67 3.93
C ARG A 13 -3.31 -12.13 2.70
N VAL A 14 -4.06 -11.95 1.62
CA VAL A 14 -3.54 -11.37 0.36
C VAL A 14 -2.97 -9.97 0.58
N LYS A 15 -3.68 -9.10 1.33
CA LYS A 15 -3.18 -7.76 1.67
C LYS A 15 -1.84 -7.81 2.42
N MET A 16 -1.73 -8.69 3.40
CA MET A 16 -0.49 -8.84 4.16
C MET A 16 0.64 -9.45 3.33
N MET A 17 0.34 -10.44 2.48
CA MET A 17 1.34 -10.99 1.54
C MET A 17 1.89 -9.89 0.64
N ARG A 18 1.03 -9.06 0.05
CA ARG A 18 1.43 -7.93 -0.79
C ARG A 18 2.27 -6.92 -0.02
N LEU A 19 1.89 -6.57 1.22
CA LEU A 19 2.67 -5.66 2.04
C LEU A 19 4.13 -6.10 2.13
N PHE A 20 4.39 -7.36 2.41
CA PHE A 20 5.77 -7.88 2.54
C PHE A 20 6.45 -8.08 1.18
N LEU A 21 5.75 -8.57 0.17
CA LEU A 21 6.32 -8.86 -1.14
C LEU A 21 6.72 -7.60 -1.92
N PHE A 22 5.99 -6.50 -1.75
CA PHE A 22 6.28 -5.25 -2.44
C PHE A 22 7.20 -4.30 -1.66
N ASN A 23 7.55 -4.66 -0.43
CA ASN A 23 8.46 -3.90 0.42
C ASN A 23 9.54 -4.83 1.01
N GLN A 24 10.26 -5.55 0.14
CA GLN A 24 11.17 -6.63 0.52
C GLN A 24 12.32 -6.20 1.43
N ASP A 25 12.75 -4.94 1.31
CA ASP A 25 13.83 -4.35 2.09
C ASP A 25 13.35 -3.66 3.37
N THR A 26 12.03 -3.60 3.57
CA THR A 26 11.42 -2.89 4.69
C THR A 26 10.84 -3.88 5.69
N GLY A 27 11.11 -3.64 6.97
CA GLY A 27 10.40 -4.33 8.05
C GLY A 27 9.34 -3.40 8.66
N PHE A 28 8.28 -3.99 9.18
CA PHE A 28 7.14 -3.28 9.75
C PHE A 28 6.90 -3.69 11.19
N ASP A 29 6.60 -2.72 12.05
CA ASP A 29 6.05 -3.01 13.36
C ASP A 29 4.55 -3.39 13.27
N PHE A 30 3.99 -3.85 14.37
CA PHE A 30 2.59 -4.29 14.38
C PHE A 30 1.60 -3.15 14.09
N GLY A 31 1.91 -1.93 14.54
CA GLY A 31 1.08 -0.75 14.28
C GLY A 31 1.08 -0.38 12.79
N GLU A 32 2.25 -0.37 12.17
CA GLU A 32 2.42 -0.10 10.73
C GLU A 32 1.71 -1.14 9.87
N ILE A 33 1.77 -2.43 10.24
CA ILE A 33 1.02 -3.48 9.54
C ILE A 33 -0.48 -3.18 9.55
N LEU A 34 -1.04 -2.82 10.71
CA LEU A 34 -2.47 -2.50 10.82
C LEU A 34 -2.83 -1.25 10.02
N GLU A 35 -2.00 -0.22 10.10
CA GLU A 35 -2.22 1.05 9.39
C GLU A 35 -2.20 0.85 7.89
N ARG A 36 -1.22 0.10 7.38
CA ARG A 36 -1.03 -0.11 5.94
C ARG A 36 -2.00 -1.12 5.32
N THR A 37 -2.41 -2.14 6.05
CA THR A 37 -3.32 -3.18 5.52
C THR A 37 -4.79 -2.90 5.79
N LYS A 38 -5.11 -2.03 6.76
CA LYS A 38 -6.49 -1.74 7.22
C LYS A 38 -7.25 -3.00 7.67
N ILE A 39 -6.55 -3.97 8.24
CA ILE A 39 -7.16 -5.19 8.80
C ILE A 39 -7.27 -5.11 10.34
N SER A 40 -8.10 -5.97 10.92
CA SER A 40 -8.27 -6.01 12.37
C SER A 40 -7.03 -6.55 13.09
N ARG A 41 -6.82 -6.13 14.35
CA ARG A 41 -5.70 -6.62 15.19
C ARG A 41 -5.69 -8.14 15.35
N THR A 42 -6.86 -8.73 15.52
CA THR A 42 -7.03 -10.17 15.68
C THR A 42 -6.62 -10.91 14.41
N THR A 43 -7.10 -10.43 13.27
CA THR A 43 -6.75 -11.01 11.96
C THR A 43 -5.26 -10.88 11.68
N ALA A 44 -4.66 -9.70 11.94
CA ALA A 44 -3.24 -9.48 11.73
C ALA A 44 -2.37 -10.44 12.55
N ARG A 45 -2.70 -10.68 13.83
CA ARG A 45 -1.98 -11.64 14.67
C ARG A 45 -2.08 -13.06 14.14
N LYS A 46 -3.28 -13.49 13.72
CA LYS A 46 -3.51 -14.82 13.13
C LYS A 46 -2.66 -15.01 11.87
N GLU A 47 -2.67 -14.04 10.97
CA GLU A 47 -1.92 -14.12 9.72
C GLU A 47 -0.39 -14.04 9.96
N LEU A 48 0.09 -13.20 10.88
CA LEU A 48 1.51 -13.17 11.24
C LEU A 48 1.98 -14.50 11.84
N PHE A 49 1.18 -15.12 12.71
CA PHE A 49 1.49 -16.44 13.25
C PHE A 49 1.60 -17.49 12.13
N PHE A 50 0.64 -17.50 11.21
CA PHE A 50 0.66 -18.37 10.04
C PHE A 50 1.92 -18.14 9.18
N PHE A 51 2.25 -16.87 8.86
CA PHE A 51 3.40 -16.53 8.04
C PHE A 51 4.76 -16.85 8.69
N LEU A 52 4.85 -16.75 10.01
CA LEU A 52 6.02 -17.22 10.76
C LEU A 52 6.16 -18.75 10.67
N GLY A 53 5.05 -19.48 10.82
CA GLY A 53 5.03 -20.94 10.74
C GLY A 53 5.53 -21.49 9.41
N ILE A 54 5.12 -20.86 8.30
CA ILE A 54 5.58 -21.23 6.95
C ILE A 54 6.90 -20.56 6.54
N LYS A 55 7.53 -19.79 7.43
CA LYS A 55 8.79 -19.05 7.19
C LYS A 55 8.68 -18.00 6.05
N PHE A 56 7.49 -17.50 5.74
CA PHE A 56 7.29 -16.42 4.78
C PHE A 56 7.80 -15.07 5.30
N VAL A 57 7.61 -14.81 6.60
CA VAL A 57 8.19 -13.66 7.29
C VAL A 57 9.12 -14.10 8.40
N LYS A 58 10.03 -13.23 8.79
CA LYS A 58 10.89 -13.38 9.97
C LYS A 58 10.64 -12.25 10.95
N LYS A 59 10.68 -12.56 12.25
CA LYS A 59 10.61 -11.59 13.34
C LYS A 59 12.02 -11.02 13.59
N GLY A 60 12.09 -9.71 13.86
CA GLY A 60 13.36 -9.05 14.15
C GLY A 60 13.17 -7.61 14.60
N LYS A 61 14.27 -6.87 14.71
CA LYS A 61 14.24 -5.42 14.98
C LYS A 61 14.07 -4.67 13.66
N VAL A 62 13.09 -3.78 13.61
CA VAL A 62 12.79 -2.91 12.47
C VAL A 62 12.95 -1.46 12.88
N ILE A 63 13.18 -0.59 11.91
CA ILE A 63 13.30 0.85 12.15
C ILE A 63 11.94 1.49 11.95
N ARG A 64 11.47 2.20 12.97
CA ARG A 64 10.25 2.99 12.92
C ARG A 64 10.57 4.48 13.03
N GLU A 65 9.96 5.28 12.18
CA GLU A 65 10.01 6.74 12.27
C GLU A 65 8.88 7.25 13.17
N VAL A 66 9.25 7.95 14.24
CA VAL A 66 8.31 8.56 15.17
C VAL A 66 8.40 10.07 15.03
N LYS A 67 7.32 10.72 14.64
CA LYS A 67 7.20 12.17 14.58
C LYS A 67 6.87 12.71 15.97
N ARG A 68 7.73 13.55 16.53
CA ARG A 68 7.48 14.26 17.80
C ARG A 68 7.37 15.74 17.54
N LYS A 69 6.31 16.36 18.04
CA LYS A 69 6.20 17.83 18.09
C LYS A 69 7.07 18.37 19.22
N LYS A 70 8.00 19.27 18.88
CA LYS A 70 8.77 20.07 19.86
C LYS A 70 8.52 21.55 19.54
N GLY A 71 7.53 22.15 20.19
CA GLY A 71 7.03 23.48 19.84
C GLY A 71 6.41 23.52 18.44
N LYS A 72 6.89 24.44 17.58
CA LYS A 72 6.45 24.56 16.18
C LYS A 72 7.16 23.59 15.21
N LYS A 73 8.19 22.87 15.66
CA LYS A 73 8.99 21.97 14.81
C LYS A 73 8.55 20.52 14.98
N ILE A 74 8.48 19.79 13.87
CA ILE A 74 8.28 18.33 13.85
C ILE A 74 9.68 17.70 13.74
N ILE A 75 10.05 16.90 14.76
CA ILE A 75 11.29 16.13 14.76
C ILE A 75 10.94 14.68 14.44
N VAL A 76 11.59 14.14 13.41
CA VAL A 76 11.49 12.71 13.06
C VAL A 76 12.62 11.98 13.77
N LYS A 77 12.28 11.01 14.62
CA LYS A 77 13.25 10.16 15.32
C LYS A 77 13.09 8.72 14.83
N LYS A 78 14.20 8.10 14.44
CA LYS A 78 14.26 6.67 14.13
C LYS A 78 14.47 5.87 15.40
N ILE A 79 13.59 4.91 15.68
CA ILE A 79 13.71 4.00 16.82
C ILE A 79 13.70 2.55 16.32
N ARG A 80 14.38 1.67 17.06
CA ARG A 80 14.34 0.22 16.81
C ARG A 80 13.24 -0.40 17.66
N VAL A 81 12.32 -1.10 17.01
CA VAL A 81 11.18 -1.79 17.64
C VAL A 81 11.11 -3.23 17.15
N ASP A 82 10.36 -4.07 17.87
CA ASP A 82 10.06 -5.41 17.38
C ASP A 82 9.12 -5.34 16.18
N GLY A 83 9.39 -6.15 15.15
CA GLY A 83 8.60 -6.15 13.93
C GLY A 83 8.86 -7.39 13.07
N TRP A 84 8.36 -7.34 11.86
CA TRP A 84 8.43 -8.42 10.89
C TRP A 84 8.94 -7.89 9.54
N SER A 85 9.70 -8.72 8.86
CA SER A 85 10.16 -8.47 7.49
C SER A 85 9.98 -9.71 6.65
N LEU A 86 9.94 -9.55 5.33
CA LEU A 86 9.94 -10.67 4.40
C LEU A 86 11.17 -11.56 4.64
N ASN A 87 10.98 -12.86 4.63
CA ASN A 87 12.09 -13.79 4.50
C ASN A 87 12.46 -13.93 3.02
N LYS A 88 13.52 -13.23 2.59
CA LYS A 88 13.96 -13.22 1.19
C LYS A 88 14.38 -14.60 0.67
N ASN A 89 14.70 -15.54 1.58
CA ASN A 89 15.07 -16.92 1.25
C ASN A 89 13.84 -17.85 1.19
N PHE A 90 12.63 -17.32 1.23
CA PHE A 90 11.43 -18.12 1.03
C PHE A 90 11.31 -18.49 -0.47
N ASP A 91 11.24 -19.76 -0.78
CA ASP A 91 11.40 -20.30 -2.14
C ASP A 91 10.41 -19.71 -3.17
N TYR A 92 9.24 -19.26 -2.73
CA TYR A 92 8.17 -18.81 -3.61
C TYR A 92 8.01 -17.29 -3.68
N VAL A 93 8.99 -16.50 -3.21
CA VAL A 93 8.90 -15.02 -3.19
C VAL A 93 8.60 -14.45 -4.58
N ILE A 94 9.34 -14.86 -5.60
CA ILE A 94 9.20 -14.35 -6.97
C ILE A 94 7.85 -14.75 -7.54
N SER A 95 7.51 -16.04 -7.48
CA SER A 95 6.26 -16.58 -8.03
C SER A 95 5.02 -15.95 -7.39
N LEU A 96 5.03 -15.76 -6.06
CA LEU A 96 3.94 -15.11 -5.33
C LEU A 96 3.84 -13.62 -5.66
N ARG A 97 4.98 -12.93 -5.81
CA ARG A 97 4.99 -11.52 -6.20
C ARG A 97 4.34 -11.35 -7.57
N ASP A 98 4.75 -12.14 -8.56
CA ASP A 98 4.24 -12.06 -9.91
C ASP A 98 2.74 -12.37 -9.97
N LEU A 99 2.30 -13.43 -9.30
CA LEU A 99 0.88 -13.80 -9.19
C LEU A 99 0.04 -12.70 -8.52
N LEU A 100 0.57 -12.05 -7.48
CA LEU A 100 -0.18 -11.05 -6.72
C LEU A 100 -0.18 -9.65 -7.36
N ILE A 101 0.75 -9.36 -8.30
CA ILE A 101 0.77 -8.14 -9.11
C ILE A 101 -0.30 -8.17 -10.22
N GLU A 102 -0.60 -9.33 -10.79
CA GLU A 102 -1.50 -9.47 -11.95
C GLU A 102 -3.00 -9.33 -11.64
N SER A 103 -3.37 -8.82 -10.49
CA SER A 103 -4.76 -8.76 -10.07
C SER A 103 -5.56 -7.66 -10.80
N LYS A 104 -6.77 -8.03 -11.23
CA LYS A 104 -7.71 -7.18 -12.00
C LYS A 104 -8.04 -5.83 -11.36
N PHE A 105 -7.89 -5.67 -10.04
CA PHE A 105 -8.18 -4.40 -9.38
C PHE A 105 -7.13 -3.30 -9.64
N LEU A 106 -6.00 -3.62 -10.28
CA LEU A 106 -5.04 -2.63 -10.78
C LEU A 106 -5.43 -2.09 -12.17
N GLN A 107 -6.52 -2.58 -12.77
CA GLN A 107 -7.01 -2.05 -14.03
C GLN A 107 -7.53 -0.62 -13.85
N ARG A 108 -7.19 0.25 -14.80
CA ARG A 108 -7.52 1.68 -14.80
C ARG A 108 -8.98 1.96 -14.45
N ASP A 109 -9.91 1.23 -15.06
CA ASP A 109 -11.35 1.47 -14.87
C ASP A 109 -11.83 1.14 -13.46
N GLU A 110 -11.27 0.12 -12.83
CA GLU A 110 -11.59 -0.24 -11.44
C GLU A 110 -11.02 0.80 -10.47
N ILE A 111 -9.85 1.34 -10.76
CA ILE A 111 -9.25 2.41 -9.96
C ILE A 111 -10.08 3.69 -10.12
N LEU A 112 -10.41 4.08 -11.35
CA LEU A 112 -11.18 5.30 -11.62
C LEU A 112 -12.56 5.28 -10.95
N LYS A 113 -13.23 4.13 -10.87
CA LYS A 113 -14.51 3.98 -10.17
C LYS A 113 -14.45 4.41 -8.69
N ARG A 114 -13.30 4.28 -8.05
CA ARG A 114 -13.10 4.65 -6.63
C ARG A 114 -13.04 6.16 -6.40
N PHE A 115 -12.87 6.93 -7.48
CA PHE A 115 -12.81 8.39 -7.44
C PHE A 115 -14.07 9.08 -7.96
N LYS A 116 -15.18 8.36 -8.20
CA LYS A 116 -16.42 8.92 -8.77
C LYS A 116 -17.01 10.10 -8.02
N ASN A 117 -16.84 10.19 -6.70
CA ASN A 117 -17.44 11.23 -5.86
C ASN A 117 -16.43 12.27 -5.36
N THR A 118 -15.26 12.35 -5.98
CA THR A 118 -14.14 13.16 -5.51
C THR A 118 -14.06 14.55 -6.11
N GLY A 119 -14.97 14.93 -7.00
CA GLY A 119 -15.00 16.19 -7.75
C GLY A 119 -15.14 15.95 -9.24
N ASN A 120 -14.92 16.98 -10.04
CA ASN A 120 -14.98 16.93 -11.50
C ASN A 120 -13.59 16.61 -12.07
N ILE A 121 -13.27 15.30 -12.18
CA ILE A 121 -11.97 14.85 -12.71
C ILE A 121 -11.95 15.10 -14.24
N LYS A 122 -10.97 15.86 -14.70
CA LYS A 122 -10.70 16.16 -16.12
C LYS A 122 -9.64 15.26 -16.72
N LEU A 123 -8.60 14.93 -15.93
CA LEU A 123 -7.51 14.06 -16.34
C LEU A 123 -7.20 13.06 -15.22
N PHE A 124 -7.06 11.80 -15.60
CA PHE A 124 -6.69 10.71 -14.71
C PHE A 124 -5.66 9.82 -15.39
N ILE A 125 -4.41 9.91 -14.93
CA ILE A 125 -3.29 9.13 -15.46
C ILE A 125 -2.86 8.09 -14.41
N VAL A 126 -2.69 6.86 -14.86
CA VAL A 126 -2.07 5.78 -14.09
C VAL A 126 -0.72 5.44 -14.70
N SER A 127 0.28 5.24 -13.85
CA SER A 127 1.67 4.94 -14.21
C SER A 127 2.31 4.06 -13.13
N GLY A 128 3.62 3.95 -13.12
CA GLY A 128 4.37 3.31 -12.06
C GLY A 128 3.92 1.87 -11.79
N ILE A 129 3.51 1.60 -10.56
CA ILE A 129 3.11 0.25 -10.13
C ILE A 129 1.94 -0.33 -10.95
N PHE A 130 1.07 0.52 -11.49
CA PHE A 130 -0.09 0.09 -12.27
C PHE A 130 0.27 -0.45 -13.66
N ILE A 131 1.43 -0.05 -14.18
CA ILE A 131 1.97 -0.51 -15.48
C ILE A 131 3.27 -1.30 -15.31
N LYS A 132 3.57 -1.77 -14.08
CA LYS A 132 4.77 -2.53 -13.73
C LYS A 132 6.09 -1.78 -14.03
N ASN A 133 6.09 -0.46 -13.91
CA ASN A 133 7.26 0.40 -14.06
C ASN A 133 7.66 0.99 -12.69
N ASP A 134 8.62 0.37 -12.01
CA ASP A 134 9.08 0.80 -10.68
C ASP A 134 9.90 2.10 -10.74
N ASP A 135 10.43 2.49 -11.90
CA ASP A 135 11.25 3.69 -12.09
C ASP A 135 10.42 4.97 -12.28
N ALA A 136 9.11 4.86 -12.47
CA ALA A 136 8.24 6.02 -12.63
C ALA A 136 8.22 6.87 -11.34
N ASN A 137 8.32 8.20 -11.50
CA ASN A 137 8.29 9.13 -10.37
C ASN A 137 6.89 9.32 -9.77
N VAL A 138 5.84 9.05 -10.54
CA VAL A 138 4.44 9.20 -10.15
C VAL A 138 3.67 7.95 -10.55
N ASP A 139 2.88 7.42 -9.64
CA ASP A 139 2.02 6.26 -9.90
C ASP A 139 0.62 6.71 -10.33
N LEU A 140 0.15 7.89 -9.85
CA LEU A 140 -1.17 8.42 -10.15
C LEU A 140 -1.16 9.95 -10.23
N LEU A 141 -1.73 10.49 -11.31
CA LEU A 141 -2.01 11.92 -11.47
C LEU A 141 -3.51 12.13 -11.62
N ILE A 142 -4.07 13.01 -10.79
CA ILE A 142 -5.47 13.43 -10.82
C ILE A 142 -5.50 14.93 -11.03
N VAL A 143 -6.17 15.39 -12.11
CA VAL A 143 -6.40 16.80 -12.38
C VAL A 143 -7.90 17.03 -12.55
N GLY A 144 -8.42 18.10 -11.96
CA GLY A 144 -9.84 18.43 -12.09
C GLY A 144 -10.25 19.66 -11.30
N ASP A 145 -11.56 19.91 -11.22
CA ASP A 145 -12.12 21.07 -10.56
C ASP A 145 -12.94 20.64 -9.33
N ASN A 146 -12.90 21.47 -8.29
CA ASN A 146 -13.63 21.24 -7.02
C ASN A 146 -13.26 19.88 -6.40
N LEU A 147 -11.98 19.53 -6.41
CA LEU A 147 -11.49 18.26 -5.93
C LEU A 147 -11.60 18.16 -4.39
N LYS A 148 -12.30 17.14 -3.92
CA LYS A 148 -12.46 16.81 -2.49
C LYS A 148 -11.23 16.05 -1.99
N ARG A 149 -10.15 16.76 -1.68
CA ARG A 149 -8.83 16.16 -1.31
C ARG A 149 -8.94 15.08 -0.24
N GLY A 150 -9.72 15.29 0.82
CA GLY A 150 -9.90 14.28 1.88
C GLY A 150 -10.54 12.97 1.39
N VAL A 151 -11.47 13.03 0.43
CA VAL A 151 -12.09 11.84 -0.17
C VAL A 151 -11.09 11.12 -1.08
N ILE A 152 -10.30 11.90 -1.84
CA ILE A 152 -9.21 11.37 -2.69
C ILE A 152 -8.18 10.64 -1.83
N GLU A 153 -7.68 11.27 -0.76
CA GLU A 153 -6.72 10.65 0.16
C GLU A 153 -7.26 9.39 0.82
N HIS A 154 -8.54 9.37 1.20
CA HIS A 154 -9.18 8.17 1.73
C HIS A 154 -9.19 7.04 0.69
N SER A 155 -9.58 7.34 -0.55
CA SER A 155 -9.58 6.35 -1.65
C SER A 155 -8.18 5.83 -1.95
N LEU A 156 -7.17 6.71 -1.98
CA LEU A 156 -5.77 6.35 -2.15
C LEU A 156 -5.30 5.39 -1.06
N LYS A 157 -5.58 5.70 0.22
CA LYS A 157 -5.22 4.82 1.35
C LYS A 157 -5.87 3.44 1.27
N GLN A 158 -7.09 3.34 0.74
CA GLN A 158 -7.72 2.04 0.51
C GLN A 158 -7.01 1.25 -0.61
N ILE A 159 -6.65 1.93 -1.70
CA ILE A 159 -5.89 1.33 -2.81
C ILE A 159 -4.51 0.88 -2.33
N GLU A 160 -3.79 1.71 -1.59
CA GLU A 160 -2.49 1.38 -0.99
C GLU A 160 -2.57 0.13 -0.09
N ALA A 161 -3.63 0.03 0.72
CA ALA A 161 -3.85 -1.13 1.58
C ALA A 161 -4.14 -2.43 0.79
N GLU A 162 -4.71 -2.33 -0.40
CA GLU A 162 -4.96 -3.47 -1.27
C GLU A 162 -3.72 -3.87 -2.06
N ILE A 163 -2.95 -2.86 -2.54
CA ILE A 163 -1.69 -3.07 -3.28
C ILE A 163 -0.56 -3.51 -2.35
N GLY A 164 -0.57 -3.04 -1.09
CA GLY A 164 0.50 -3.26 -0.12
C GLY A 164 1.71 -2.33 -0.30
N LYS A 165 1.59 -1.28 -1.13
CA LYS A 165 2.65 -0.29 -1.40
C LYS A 165 2.07 1.12 -1.32
N GLU A 166 2.84 2.09 -0.83
CA GLU A 166 2.48 3.50 -0.88
C GLU A 166 2.55 4.01 -2.31
N LEU A 167 1.58 4.83 -2.68
CA LEU A 167 1.48 5.43 -4.02
C LEU A 167 2.14 6.81 -4.03
N ARG A 168 2.94 7.06 -5.05
CA ARG A 168 3.42 8.39 -5.40
C ARG A 168 2.38 9.05 -6.28
N TYR A 169 1.67 10.04 -5.77
CA TYR A 169 0.58 10.66 -6.49
C TYR A 169 0.65 12.18 -6.47
N SER A 170 0.02 12.80 -7.47
CA SER A 170 -0.20 14.25 -7.52
C SER A 170 -1.67 14.54 -7.78
N VAL A 171 -2.21 15.55 -7.07
CA VAL A 171 -3.59 16.03 -7.21
C VAL A 171 -3.53 17.54 -7.45
N LEU A 172 -3.94 17.97 -8.63
CA LEU A 172 -3.85 19.34 -9.10
C LEU A 172 -5.24 19.86 -9.49
N GLU A 173 -5.50 21.13 -9.22
CA GLU A 173 -6.61 21.85 -9.85
C GLU A 173 -6.29 22.09 -11.34
N THR A 174 -7.35 22.22 -12.19
CA THR A 174 -7.14 22.42 -13.63
C THR A 174 -6.24 23.62 -13.92
N GLN A 175 -6.36 24.69 -13.15
CA GLN A 175 -5.54 25.90 -13.27
C GLN A 175 -4.05 25.67 -12.96
N GLU A 176 -3.75 24.76 -12.02
CA GLU A 176 -2.38 24.41 -11.63
C GLU A 176 -1.69 23.53 -12.69
N PHE A 177 -2.46 22.88 -13.54
CA PHE A 177 -1.96 22.00 -14.59
C PHE A 177 -1.81 22.68 -15.96
N THR A 178 -2.44 23.84 -16.15
CA THR A 178 -2.34 24.61 -17.42
C THR A 178 -1.03 25.40 -17.39
N TYR A 179 -0.23 25.27 -18.47
CA TYR A 179 0.97 26.06 -18.72
C TYR A 179 0.62 27.40 -19.35
#